data_a7159098e9f790964de5b8ac66f0f37a
#
_entry.id   a7159098e9f790964de5b8ac66f0f37a
#
_cell.length_a   1.000
_cell.length_b   1.000
_cell.length_c   1.000
_cell.angle_alpha   90.00
_cell.angle_beta   90.00
_cell.angle_gamma   90.00
#
_symmetry.space_group_name_H-M   'P 1'
#
loop_
_entity.id
_entity.type
_entity.pdbx_description
1 polymer ?
#
loop_
_entity_poly.entity_id
_entity_poly.type
_entity_poly.pdbx_seq_one_letter_code
_entity_poly.pdbx_strand_id
1 'polypeptide(L)'
;MQQVSPIKNKDDIRAMYEVLKSHSERDYLLFSLAIHTGMKVNQLLNLTVQDLFDEDNDIKQDWINDEQDLIKVVIPLHLRSSLSTFIYEEGLKRDDFVFMSIKTKKQLSRQQAYRIIHVAAEEVGLKNIGLYSLRKTFAYHAFKSGVSVSIIQKYLGHQSLIETLKFIDVTTIKKETTIELNI
;
A
#
# COMPACT_ATOMS: atom_id res chain seq x y z
N MET A 1 -13.48 5.00 -17.81
CA MET A 1 -12.55 4.40 -16.83
C MET A 1 -13.36 3.74 -15.75
N GLN A 2 -13.23 2.44 -15.56
CA GLN A 2 -13.92 1.74 -14.47
C GLN A 2 -13.32 2.22 -13.14
N GLN A 3 -14.16 2.74 -12.26
CA GLN A 3 -13.73 3.26 -10.96
C GLN A 3 -13.39 2.07 -10.06
N VAL A 4 -12.12 1.95 -9.69
CA VAL A 4 -11.67 0.89 -8.76
C VAL A 4 -12.01 1.27 -7.31
N SER A 5 -12.26 0.26 -6.49
CA SER A 5 -12.68 0.40 -5.08
C SER A 5 -11.56 0.01 -4.11
N PRO A 6 -11.55 0.55 -2.89
CA PRO A 6 -10.72 0.00 -1.81
C PRO A 6 -11.24 -1.37 -1.36
N ILE A 7 -10.36 -2.21 -0.83
CA ILE A 7 -10.74 -3.45 -0.16
C ILE A 7 -11.08 -3.09 1.30
N LYS A 8 -12.38 -3.00 1.60
CA LYS A 8 -12.87 -2.50 2.89
C LYS A 8 -12.93 -3.57 3.97
N ASN A 9 -13.21 -4.81 3.59
CA ASN A 9 -13.31 -5.93 4.51
C ASN A 9 -11.95 -6.53 4.80
N LYS A 10 -11.61 -6.73 6.08
CA LYS A 10 -10.35 -7.35 6.50
C LYS A 10 -10.26 -8.83 6.12
N ASP A 11 -11.39 -9.53 6.03
CA ASP A 11 -11.40 -10.93 5.61
C ASP A 11 -11.06 -11.06 4.12
N ASP A 12 -11.50 -10.10 3.30
CA ASP A 12 -11.10 -10.04 1.89
C ASP A 12 -9.59 -9.75 1.73
N ILE A 13 -9.02 -8.90 2.61
CA ILE A 13 -7.57 -8.68 2.63
C ILE A 13 -6.82 -9.97 3.00
N ARG A 14 -7.31 -10.72 3.99
CA ARG A 14 -6.72 -12.02 4.36
C ARG A 14 -6.79 -13.02 3.21
N ALA A 15 -7.93 -13.12 2.54
CA ALA A 15 -8.08 -13.97 1.37
C ALA A 15 -7.12 -13.58 0.24
N MET A 16 -6.93 -12.27 -0.01
CA MET A 16 -5.91 -11.77 -0.96
C MET A 16 -4.50 -12.20 -0.54
N TYR A 17 -4.16 -12.12 0.75
CA TYR A 17 -2.87 -12.59 1.24
C TYR A 17 -2.64 -14.07 0.97
N GLU A 18 -3.63 -14.92 1.25
CA GLU A 18 -3.55 -16.37 1.05
C GLU A 18 -3.35 -16.72 -0.42
N VAL A 19 -4.15 -16.14 -1.30
CA VAL A 19 -4.05 -16.35 -2.75
C VAL A 19 -2.71 -15.88 -3.28
N LEU A 20 -2.32 -14.63 -3.00
CA LEU A 20 -1.05 -14.07 -3.49
C LEU A 20 0.15 -14.86 -2.98
N LYS A 21 0.14 -15.27 -1.71
CA LYS A 21 1.21 -16.09 -1.13
C LYS A 21 1.30 -17.47 -1.76
N SER A 22 0.17 -18.06 -2.15
CA SER A 22 0.15 -19.33 -2.89
C SER A 22 0.74 -19.22 -4.29
N HIS A 23 0.66 -18.04 -4.90
CA HIS A 23 1.26 -17.77 -6.20
C HIS A 23 2.76 -17.47 -6.09
N SER A 24 3.16 -16.55 -5.20
CA SER A 24 4.54 -16.12 -5.04
C SER A 24 4.71 -15.26 -3.79
N GLU A 25 5.78 -15.46 -3.04
CA GLU A 25 6.14 -14.58 -1.92
C GLU A 25 6.35 -13.14 -2.37
N ARG A 26 6.94 -12.93 -3.56
CA ARG A 26 7.07 -11.60 -4.17
C ARG A 26 5.71 -10.91 -4.34
N ASP A 27 4.71 -11.63 -4.85
CA ASP A 27 3.39 -11.07 -5.15
C ASP A 27 2.63 -10.72 -3.87
N TYR A 28 2.76 -11.56 -2.84
CA TYR A 28 2.27 -11.28 -1.49
C TYR A 28 2.92 -10.02 -0.90
N LEU A 29 4.25 -9.91 -1.00
CA LEU A 29 5.00 -8.76 -0.47
C LEU A 29 4.69 -7.46 -1.23
N LEU A 30 4.50 -7.53 -2.54
CA LEU A 30 4.06 -6.40 -3.37
C LEU A 30 2.73 -5.82 -2.86
N PHE A 31 1.75 -6.68 -2.67
CA PHE A 31 0.43 -6.30 -2.15
C PHE A 31 0.51 -5.79 -0.71
N SER A 32 1.19 -6.54 0.17
CA SER A 32 1.34 -6.19 1.58
C SER A 32 2.00 -4.84 1.77
N LEU A 33 3.13 -4.59 1.10
CA LEU A 33 3.84 -3.33 1.23
C LEU A 33 2.99 -2.17 0.71
N ALA A 34 2.30 -2.37 -0.42
CA ALA A 34 1.44 -1.35 -1.00
C ALA A 34 0.30 -0.92 -0.07
N ILE A 35 -0.41 -1.87 0.56
CA ILE A 35 -1.55 -1.54 1.43
C ILE A 35 -1.14 -1.07 2.82
N HIS A 36 0.10 -1.34 3.27
CA HIS A 36 0.60 -0.83 4.55
C HIS A 36 1.28 0.53 4.43
N THR A 37 1.81 0.88 3.26
CA THR A 37 2.53 2.14 3.07
C THR A 37 1.78 3.17 2.24
N GLY A 38 0.80 2.75 1.44
CA GLY A 38 0.10 3.65 0.52
C GLY A 38 1.00 4.24 -0.58
N MET A 39 2.15 3.64 -0.87
CA MET A 39 3.05 4.08 -1.94
C MET A 39 2.33 4.23 -3.28
N LYS A 40 2.78 5.18 -4.08
CA LYS A 40 2.38 5.24 -5.49
C LYS A 40 2.92 4.00 -6.22
N VAL A 41 2.15 3.47 -7.16
CA VAL A 41 2.54 2.25 -7.91
C VAL A 41 3.94 2.40 -8.53
N ASN A 42 4.26 3.55 -9.10
CA ASN A 42 5.57 3.78 -9.69
C ASN A 42 6.70 3.75 -8.64
N GLN A 43 6.47 4.29 -7.45
CA GLN A 43 7.46 4.19 -6.36
C GLN A 43 7.67 2.73 -5.95
N LEU A 44 6.58 1.99 -5.76
CA LEU A 44 6.61 0.59 -5.39
C LEU A 44 7.36 -0.27 -6.41
N LEU A 45 7.11 -0.08 -7.71
CA LEU A 45 7.75 -0.85 -8.77
C LEU A 45 9.21 -0.45 -9.02
N ASN A 46 9.59 0.78 -8.67
CA ASN A 46 10.98 1.25 -8.77
C ASN A 46 11.77 1.07 -7.47
N LEU A 47 11.15 0.50 -6.43
CA LEU A 47 11.79 0.30 -5.13
C LEU A 47 12.98 -0.66 -5.27
N THR A 48 14.15 -0.21 -4.87
CA THR A 48 15.36 -1.04 -4.80
C THR A 48 15.58 -1.56 -3.38
N VAL A 49 16.39 -2.59 -3.25
CA VAL A 49 16.71 -3.16 -1.93
C VAL A 49 17.29 -2.09 -1.00
N GLN A 50 18.21 -1.23 -1.50
CA GLN A 50 18.81 -0.16 -0.69
C GLN A 50 17.80 0.86 -0.16
N ASP A 51 16.67 1.09 -0.86
CA ASP A 51 15.64 2.02 -0.40
C ASP A 51 14.92 1.53 0.85
N LEU A 52 14.90 0.21 1.07
CA LEU A 52 14.27 -0.42 2.22
C LEU A 52 15.17 -0.45 3.47
N PHE A 53 16.48 -0.33 3.31
CA PHE A 53 17.42 -0.43 4.42
C PHE A 53 17.76 0.94 5.01
N ASP A 54 17.95 0.98 6.33
CA ASP A 54 18.46 2.14 7.04
C ASP A 54 20.00 2.12 7.15
N GLU A 55 20.56 3.05 7.91
CA GLU A 55 22.00 3.18 8.11
C GLU A 55 22.60 2.00 8.90
N ASP A 56 21.80 1.35 9.76
CA ASP A 56 22.18 0.18 10.56
C ASP A 56 22.08 -1.14 9.76
N ASN A 57 21.69 -1.06 8.49
CA ASN A 57 21.48 -2.19 7.59
C ASN A 57 20.32 -3.10 8.00
N ASP A 58 19.32 -2.51 8.63
CA ASP A 58 18.02 -3.14 8.93
C ASP A 58 16.94 -2.60 8.00
N ILE A 59 15.86 -3.36 7.81
CA ILE A 59 14.68 -2.85 7.07
C ILE A 59 14.08 -1.69 7.87
N LYS A 60 13.91 -0.55 7.23
CA LYS A 60 13.33 0.67 7.81
C LYS A 60 12.03 0.37 8.56
N GLN A 61 11.89 0.95 9.73
CA GLN A 61 10.69 0.81 10.55
C GLN A 61 9.52 1.62 9.99
N ASP A 62 9.83 2.74 9.37
CA ASP A 62 8.86 3.68 8.84
C ASP A 62 9.11 3.96 7.36
N TRP A 63 8.04 4.19 6.63
CA TRP A 63 8.07 4.76 5.29
C TRP A 63 7.66 6.23 5.33
N ILE A 64 8.41 7.08 4.65
CA ILE A 64 8.12 8.50 4.48
C ILE A 64 7.86 8.74 3.01
N ASN A 65 6.66 9.22 2.68
CA ASN A 65 6.27 9.45 1.29
C ASN A 65 6.76 10.80 0.74
N ASP A 66 6.85 11.79 1.61
CA ASP A 66 7.35 13.13 1.31
C ASP A 66 8.18 13.63 2.50
N GLU A 67 9.45 13.96 2.26
CA GLU A 67 10.36 14.43 3.29
C GLU A 67 9.96 15.79 3.88
N GLN A 68 9.18 16.59 3.15
CA GLN A 68 8.72 17.92 3.61
C GLN A 68 7.64 17.80 4.68
N ASP A 69 6.74 16.83 4.56
CA ASP A 69 5.61 16.66 5.49
C ASP A 69 5.91 15.74 6.68
N LEU A 70 7.02 15.00 6.67
CA LEU A 70 7.49 14.08 7.72
C LEU A 70 6.40 13.13 8.26
N ILE A 71 5.39 12.79 7.44
CA ILE A 71 4.38 11.81 7.83
C ILE A 71 4.98 10.42 7.69
N LYS A 72 5.18 9.77 8.83
CA LYS A 72 5.72 8.42 8.91
C LYS A 72 4.62 7.37 8.93
N VAL A 73 4.77 6.35 8.11
CA VAL A 73 3.88 5.18 8.10
C VAL A 73 4.68 3.97 8.54
N VAL A 74 4.25 3.34 9.62
CA VAL A 74 4.95 2.18 10.18
C VAL A 74 4.87 0.99 9.24
N ILE A 75 6.01 0.37 8.95
CA ILE A 75 6.08 -0.93 8.29
C ILE A 75 6.04 -1.99 9.40
N PRO A 76 4.98 -2.82 9.48
CA PRO A 76 4.83 -3.79 10.57
C PRO A 76 6.02 -4.75 10.66
N LEU A 77 6.36 -5.18 11.87
CA LEU A 77 7.51 -6.06 12.12
C LEU A 77 7.45 -7.34 11.28
N HIS A 78 6.28 -7.99 11.19
CA HIS A 78 6.13 -9.20 10.41
C HIS A 78 6.42 -8.97 8.91
N LEU A 79 6.02 -7.82 8.37
CA LEU A 79 6.30 -7.46 6.97
C LEU A 79 7.78 -7.17 6.75
N ARG A 80 8.43 -6.47 7.68
CA ARG A 80 9.89 -6.23 7.66
C ARG A 80 10.67 -7.55 7.67
N SER A 81 10.27 -8.47 8.56
CA SER A 81 10.88 -9.81 8.63
C SER A 81 10.70 -10.60 7.34
N SER A 82 9.49 -10.60 6.76
CA SER A 82 9.22 -11.28 5.49
C SER A 82 10.01 -10.67 4.32
N LEU A 83 10.11 -9.34 4.25
CA LEU A 83 10.93 -8.64 3.25
C LEU A 83 12.41 -9.01 3.38
N SER A 84 12.95 -9.01 4.59
CA SER A 84 14.35 -9.38 4.84
C SER A 84 14.64 -10.83 4.42
N THR A 85 13.77 -11.76 4.81
CA THR A 85 13.87 -13.17 4.40
C THR A 85 13.81 -13.34 2.89
N PHE A 86 12.84 -12.69 2.23
CA PHE A 86 12.69 -12.72 0.78
C PHE A 86 13.92 -12.20 0.04
N ILE A 87 14.45 -11.04 0.47
CA ILE A 87 15.66 -10.45 -0.12
C ILE A 87 16.85 -11.41 -0.01
N TYR A 88 17.00 -12.04 1.15
CA TYR A 88 18.08 -12.99 1.39
C TYR A 88 17.92 -14.28 0.56
N GLU A 89 16.74 -14.88 0.55
CA GLU A 89 16.46 -16.15 -0.18
C GLU A 89 16.57 -15.98 -1.69
N GLU A 90 16.11 -14.84 -2.24
CA GLU A 90 16.24 -14.51 -3.66
C GLU A 90 17.64 -14.01 -4.05
N GLY A 91 18.53 -13.80 -3.08
CA GLY A 91 19.89 -13.32 -3.30
C GLY A 91 19.94 -11.92 -3.92
N LEU A 92 18.97 -11.07 -3.59
CA LEU A 92 18.89 -9.72 -4.14
C LEU A 92 20.01 -8.83 -3.61
N LYS A 93 20.65 -8.09 -4.51
CA LYS A 93 21.69 -7.10 -4.19
C LYS A 93 21.06 -5.74 -3.90
N ARG A 94 21.82 -4.83 -3.32
CA ARG A 94 21.35 -3.49 -2.95
C ARG A 94 20.73 -2.70 -4.11
N ASP A 95 21.29 -2.82 -5.31
CA ASP A 95 20.83 -2.10 -6.50
C ASP A 95 19.70 -2.83 -7.25
N ASP A 96 19.36 -4.04 -6.83
CA ASP A 96 18.28 -4.79 -7.46
C ASP A 96 16.90 -4.23 -7.06
N PHE A 97 15.96 -4.29 -7.99
CA PHE A 97 14.57 -3.98 -7.67
C PHE A 97 13.99 -5.07 -6.75
N VAL A 98 13.26 -4.66 -5.71
CA VAL A 98 12.61 -5.59 -4.78
C VAL A 98 11.59 -6.46 -5.51
N PHE A 99 10.84 -5.85 -6.43
CA PHE A 99 9.81 -6.54 -7.21
C PHE A 99 10.27 -6.71 -8.66
N MET A 100 11.10 -7.74 -8.87
CA MET A 100 11.63 -8.09 -10.20
C MET A 100 10.77 -9.14 -10.91
N SER A 101 10.81 -9.08 -12.23
CA SER A 101 10.38 -10.19 -13.08
C SER A 101 11.44 -11.29 -13.08
N ILE A 102 11.04 -12.52 -12.77
CA ILE A 102 11.93 -13.70 -12.79
C ILE A 102 12.56 -13.89 -14.18
N LYS A 103 11.79 -13.63 -15.24
CA LYS A 103 12.24 -13.85 -16.63
C LYS A 103 13.22 -12.80 -17.11
N THR A 104 12.97 -11.51 -16.82
CA THR A 104 13.73 -10.41 -17.41
C THR A 104 14.79 -9.84 -16.48
N LYS A 105 14.75 -10.19 -15.20
CA LYS A 105 15.58 -9.59 -14.15
C LYS A 105 15.49 -8.06 -14.08
N LYS A 106 14.39 -7.51 -14.60
CA LYS A 106 14.03 -6.08 -14.52
C LYS A 106 12.84 -5.91 -13.58
N GLN A 107 12.61 -4.68 -13.14
CA GLN A 107 11.40 -4.36 -12.36
C GLN A 107 10.13 -4.87 -13.05
N LEU A 108 9.13 -5.23 -12.28
CA LEU A 108 7.81 -5.55 -12.82
C LEU A 108 7.26 -4.34 -13.57
N SER A 109 6.71 -4.59 -14.74
CA SER A 109 5.95 -3.56 -15.44
C SER A 109 4.61 -3.30 -14.72
N ARG A 110 4.06 -2.10 -14.94
CA ARG A 110 2.73 -1.76 -14.43
C ARG A 110 1.67 -2.77 -14.86
N GLN A 111 1.76 -3.28 -16.09
CA GLN A 111 0.83 -4.28 -16.62
C GLN A 111 0.98 -5.63 -15.91
N GLN A 112 2.20 -6.06 -15.62
CA GLN A 112 2.45 -7.30 -14.86
C GLN A 112 1.91 -7.17 -13.44
N ALA A 113 2.20 -6.07 -12.74
CA ALA A 113 1.68 -5.79 -11.41
C ALA A 113 0.15 -5.73 -11.39
N TYR A 114 -0.46 -5.09 -12.39
CA TYR A 114 -1.93 -5.09 -12.54
C TYR A 114 -2.49 -6.52 -12.65
N ARG A 115 -1.90 -7.35 -13.52
CA ARG A 115 -2.34 -8.73 -13.71
C ARG A 115 -2.25 -9.54 -12.42
N ILE A 116 -1.15 -9.40 -11.66
CA ILE A 116 -0.96 -10.09 -10.37
C ILE A 116 -2.12 -9.76 -9.42
N ILE A 117 -2.41 -8.47 -9.23
CA ILE A 117 -3.47 -8.03 -8.32
C ILE A 117 -4.86 -8.40 -8.82
N HIS A 118 -5.10 -8.24 -10.13
CA HIS A 118 -6.42 -8.50 -10.72
C HIS A 118 -6.80 -9.97 -10.67
N VAL A 119 -5.87 -10.87 -11.05
CA VAL A 119 -6.11 -12.31 -11.00
C VAL A 119 -6.39 -12.78 -9.57
N ALA A 120 -5.58 -12.34 -8.59
CA ALA A 120 -5.82 -12.68 -7.20
C ALA A 120 -7.19 -12.16 -6.70
N ALA A 121 -7.59 -10.96 -7.10
CA ALA A 121 -8.89 -10.40 -6.74
C ALA A 121 -10.05 -11.21 -7.37
N GLU A 122 -9.91 -11.66 -8.62
CA GLU A 122 -10.90 -12.54 -9.26
C GLU A 122 -11.03 -13.89 -8.54
N GLU A 123 -9.94 -14.50 -8.12
CA GLU A 123 -9.94 -15.75 -7.34
C GLU A 123 -10.64 -15.61 -5.99
N VAL A 124 -10.52 -14.45 -5.36
CA VAL A 124 -11.23 -14.12 -4.10
C VAL A 124 -12.70 -13.72 -4.35
N GLY A 125 -13.08 -13.47 -5.61
CA GLY A 125 -14.42 -13.00 -5.98
C GLY A 125 -14.63 -11.50 -5.80
N LEU A 126 -13.55 -10.72 -5.68
CA LEU A 126 -13.60 -9.26 -5.57
C LEU A 126 -13.72 -8.61 -6.94
N LYS A 127 -14.60 -7.61 -7.02
CA LYS A 127 -14.82 -6.84 -8.25
C LYS A 127 -14.19 -5.45 -8.16
N ASN A 128 -13.85 -4.89 -9.32
CA ASN A 128 -13.32 -3.52 -9.43
C ASN A 128 -12.02 -3.28 -8.64
N ILE A 129 -11.17 -4.31 -8.55
CA ILE A 129 -9.86 -4.22 -7.90
C ILE A 129 -8.76 -4.07 -8.95
N GLY A 130 -7.88 -3.12 -8.72
CA GLY A 130 -6.71 -2.85 -9.55
C GLY A 130 -5.61 -2.18 -8.73
N LEU A 131 -4.56 -1.72 -9.40
CA LEU A 131 -3.40 -1.13 -8.70
C LEU A 131 -3.75 0.09 -7.84
N TYR A 132 -4.68 0.91 -8.27
CA TYR A 132 -5.16 2.06 -7.49
C TYR A 132 -5.94 1.65 -6.24
N SER A 133 -6.55 0.45 -6.25
CA SER A 133 -7.24 -0.10 -5.08
C SER A 133 -6.31 -0.26 -3.88
N LEU A 134 -5.04 -0.57 -4.11
CA LEU A 134 -4.05 -0.78 -3.03
C LEU A 134 -3.88 0.51 -2.21
N ARG A 135 -3.69 1.63 -2.88
CA ARG A 135 -3.54 2.94 -2.23
C ARG A 135 -4.85 3.42 -1.60
N LYS A 136 -5.99 3.13 -2.24
CA LYS A 136 -7.32 3.38 -1.66
C LYS A 136 -7.54 2.55 -0.40
N THR A 137 -7.11 1.29 -0.39
CA THR A 137 -7.21 0.39 0.76
C THR A 137 -6.41 0.93 1.94
N PHE A 138 -5.16 1.33 1.72
CA PHE A 138 -4.37 2.01 2.74
C PHE A 138 -5.11 3.21 3.34
N ALA A 139 -5.54 4.13 2.50
CA ALA A 139 -6.19 5.37 2.94
C ALA A 139 -7.52 5.11 3.66
N TYR A 140 -8.32 4.16 3.18
CA TYR A 140 -9.57 3.75 3.82
C TYR A 140 -9.32 3.20 5.23
N HIS A 141 -8.38 2.28 5.38
CA HIS A 141 -8.09 1.70 6.69
C HIS A 141 -7.40 2.67 7.65
N ALA A 142 -6.55 3.59 7.15
CA ALA A 142 -6.04 4.70 7.94
C ALA A 142 -7.17 5.57 8.50
N PHE A 143 -8.13 5.94 7.66
CA PHE A 143 -9.32 6.68 8.07
C PHE A 143 -10.15 5.91 9.12
N LYS A 144 -10.41 4.63 8.88
CA LYS A 144 -11.14 3.77 9.81
C LYS A 144 -10.43 3.57 11.15
N SER A 145 -9.11 3.68 11.17
CA SER A 145 -8.28 3.64 12.39
C SER A 145 -8.21 4.97 13.14
N GLY A 146 -8.89 6.01 12.65
CA GLY A 146 -8.98 7.31 13.32
C GLY A 146 -7.97 8.36 12.84
N VAL A 147 -7.18 8.07 11.81
CA VAL A 147 -6.30 9.09 11.20
C VAL A 147 -7.19 10.16 10.54
N SER A 148 -6.91 11.43 10.83
CA SER A 148 -7.71 12.53 10.29
C SER A 148 -7.60 12.61 8.77
N VAL A 149 -8.69 13.01 8.11
CA VAL A 149 -8.73 13.15 6.64
C VAL A 149 -7.67 14.14 6.15
N SER A 150 -7.37 15.18 6.93
CA SER A 150 -6.34 16.17 6.59
C SER A 150 -4.93 15.57 6.55
N ILE A 151 -4.60 14.65 7.46
CA ILE A 151 -3.33 13.92 7.45
C ILE A 151 -3.28 12.99 6.22
N ILE A 152 -4.36 12.24 5.97
CA ILE A 152 -4.46 11.36 4.80
C ILE A 152 -4.35 12.18 3.50
N GLN A 153 -5.02 13.34 3.43
CA GLN A 153 -4.93 14.26 2.29
C GLN A 153 -3.48 14.65 1.99
N LYS A 154 -2.76 15.13 3.02
CA LYS A 154 -1.35 15.52 2.90
C LYS A 154 -0.49 14.35 2.43
N TYR A 155 -0.62 13.20 3.08
CA TYR A 155 0.14 11.99 2.72
C TYR A 155 -0.09 11.55 1.28
N LEU A 156 -1.32 11.63 0.79
CA LEU A 156 -1.67 11.27 -0.57
C LEU A 156 -1.31 12.36 -1.61
N GLY A 157 -1.10 13.60 -1.16
CA GLY A 157 -0.86 14.74 -2.03
C GLY A 157 -2.13 15.24 -2.74
N HIS A 158 -3.29 15.09 -2.11
CA HIS A 158 -4.57 15.55 -2.66
C HIS A 158 -4.78 17.05 -2.44
N GLN A 159 -5.48 17.69 -3.39
CA GLN A 159 -5.72 19.13 -3.35
C GLN A 159 -6.83 19.54 -2.36
N SER A 160 -7.72 18.60 -2.01
CA SER A 160 -8.83 18.90 -1.10
C SER A 160 -9.23 17.71 -0.24
N LEU A 161 -9.90 17.99 0.90
CA LEU A 161 -10.52 16.94 1.73
C LEU A 161 -11.59 16.15 0.97
N ILE A 162 -12.36 16.83 0.11
CA ILE A 162 -13.41 16.22 -0.69
C ILE A 162 -12.81 15.19 -1.66
N GLU A 163 -11.67 15.52 -2.27
CA GLU A 163 -10.96 14.58 -3.13
C GLU A 163 -10.55 13.33 -2.34
N THR A 164 -10.00 13.51 -1.14
CA THR A 164 -9.60 12.40 -0.26
C THR A 164 -10.78 11.54 0.14
N LEU A 165 -11.91 12.14 0.53
CA LEU A 165 -13.12 11.40 0.91
C LEU A 165 -13.70 10.59 -0.27
N LYS A 166 -13.73 11.18 -1.45
CA LYS A 166 -14.12 10.46 -2.68
C LYS A 166 -13.15 9.34 -3.01
N PHE A 167 -11.85 9.57 -2.82
CA PHE A 167 -10.81 8.59 -3.07
C PHE A 167 -10.98 7.34 -2.22
N ILE A 168 -11.29 7.51 -0.92
CA ILE A 168 -11.51 6.39 0.01
C ILE A 168 -12.94 5.84 -0.04
N ASP A 169 -13.77 6.35 -0.96
CA ASP A 169 -15.14 5.90 -1.14
C ASP A 169 -16.00 6.03 0.15
N VAL A 170 -15.84 7.17 0.82
CA VAL A 170 -16.63 7.58 1.98
C VAL A 170 -17.51 8.75 1.57
N THR A 171 -18.80 8.50 1.45
CA THR A 171 -19.77 9.48 0.92
C THR A 171 -20.34 10.43 1.98
N THR A 172 -20.21 10.11 3.27
CA THR A 172 -20.77 10.95 4.32
C THR A 172 -20.01 10.79 5.63
N ILE A 173 -19.37 11.86 6.10
CA ILE A 173 -19.02 11.99 7.51
C ILE A 173 -20.22 12.67 8.17
N LYS A 174 -21.19 11.89 8.67
CA LYS A 174 -22.13 12.39 9.67
C LYS A 174 -21.37 12.40 11.01
N LYS A 175 -20.70 13.50 11.31
CA LYS A 175 -20.32 13.84 12.68
C LYS A 175 -21.30 14.88 13.15
N GLU A 176 -22.14 14.48 14.09
CA GLU A 176 -22.85 15.43 14.93
C GLU A 176 -21.78 16.14 15.78
N THR A 177 -21.60 17.43 15.54
CA THR A 177 -20.62 18.22 16.28
C THR A 177 -21.38 19.32 16.99
N THR A 178 -21.42 19.27 18.32
CA THR A 178 -21.97 20.33 19.15
C THR A 178 -20.83 21.29 19.50
N ILE A 179 -21.02 22.57 19.20
CA ILE A 179 -20.11 23.63 19.61
C ILE A 179 -20.80 24.40 20.71
N GLU A 180 -20.24 24.38 21.90
CA GLU A 180 -20.69 25.20 23.04
C GLU A 180 -19.64 26.26 23.32
N LEU A 181 -20.06 27.54 23.26
CA LEU A 181 -19.18 28.67 23.53
C LEU A 181 -19.56 29.25 24.89
N ASN A 182 -18.67 29.11 25.86
CA ASN A 182 -18.75 29.83 27.16
C ASN A 182 -17.95 31.12 27.06
N ILE A 183 -18.62 32.21 26.63
CA ILE A 183 -18.10 33.55 26.56
C ILE A 183 -18.89 34.49 27.46
#